data_3c93e6f8769b0ec89dace0b04fe42a52
#
_entry.id   3c93e6f8769b0ec89dace0b04fe42a52
#
_cell.length_a   1.000
_cell.length_b   1.000
_cell.length_c   1.000
_cell.angle_alpha   90.00
_cell.angle_beta   90.00
_cell.angle_gamma   90.00
#
_symmetry.space_group_name_H-M   'P 1'
#
loop_
_entity.id
_entity.type
_entity.pdbx_description
1 polymer ?
#
loop_
_entity_poly.entity_id
_entity_poly.type
_entity_poly.pdbx_seq_one_letter_code
_entity_poly.pdbx_strand_id
1 'polypeptide(L)'
;MRPLNDNAAATGRKLRIAEGLVACIALIVVAIALASADDASAATGSAEDAAPAETTAPAAAAETSEGATAAPRQGPRPRIRHAKLDRSRMILGAKRGVTFRFELAGKQPRKVLVKVARVGSDKVQKRFRLGDVQPGQRQRVSWKGRTGKRGYIRQGKYAFRVYSGGERAEVGAHSSSSRFGFYKNRFPILGRHSYGDGLGAGRGHQGQDVFAKCGRPVVAAHAGRVQVRRYQSAAGYYVVIDGKGTGQDYAYMHMSRAGRPKEGSRVHAGERIGSVNDTGRATGCHLHFELWTKPGWYEGGRPKSPTKALKRWDRWS
;
A
#
# COMPACT_ATOMS: atom_id res chain seq x y z
N MET A 1 -61.69 -37.05 5.61
CA MET A 1 -61.70 -37.69 4.26
C MET A 1 -60.36 -37.37 3.62
N ARG A 2 -59.63 -38.41 3.28
CA ARG A 2 -58.42 -38.46 2.45
C ARG A 2 -58.76 -38.20 0.97
N PRO A 3 -57.83 -38.07 -0.04
CA PRO A 3 -56.42 -38.51 -0.08
C PRO A 3 -55.46 -37.42 -0.66
N LEU A 4 -54.17 -37.50 -0.38
CA LEU A 4 -52.98 -38.07 -1.02
C LEU A 4 -52.93 -37.89 -2.57
N ASN A 5 -51.86 -37.22 -3.06
CA ASN A 5 -50.97 -37.85 -4.05
C ASN A 5 -49.60 -37.17 -4.14
N ASP A 6 -48.63 -38.03 -4.16
CA ASP A 6 -47.21 -37.84 -4.35
C ASP A 6 -46.90 -37.45 -5.83
N ASN A 7 -45.80 -36.76 -6.10
CA ASN A 7 -44.77 -37.31 -6.96
C ASN A 7 -43.46 -36.51 -6.89
N ALA A 8 -42.44 -37.29 -6.60
CA ALA A 8 -41.04 -36.92 -6.60
C ALA A 8 -40.45 -36.85 -7.99
N ALA A 9 -39.42 -36.07 -8.16
CA ALA A 9 -38.32 -36.41 -9.09
C ALA A 9 -37.03 -35.75 -8.59
N ALA A 10 -36.20 -36.58 -8.02
CA ALA A 10 -34.80 -36.31 -7.69
C ALA A 10 -33.96 -36.39 -9.01
N THR A 11 -33.05 -35.50 -9.19
CA THR A 11 -31.84 -35.74 -10.00
C THR A 11 -30.61 -35.33 -9.22
N GLY A 12 -30.09 -36.32 -8.51
CA GLY A 12 -28.76 -36.30 -7.91
C GLY A 12 -27.68 -36.40 -8.98
N ARG A 13 -26.76 -35.47 -9.00
CA ARG A 13 -25.44 -35.66 -9.61
C ARG A 13 -24.43 -36.00 -8.51
N LYS A 14 -24.15 -37.28 -8.39
CA LYS A 14 -23.02 -37.86 -7.65
C LYS A 14 -21.73 -37.44 -8.37
N LEU A 15 -20.89 -36.67 -7.73
CA LEU A 15 -19.50 -36.50 -8.14
C LEU A 15 -18.67 -37.62 -7.52
N ARG A 16 -18.12 -38.47 -8.37
CA ARG A 16 -17.26 -39.60 -7.99
C ARG A 16 -15.92 -39.03 -7.50
N ILE A 17 -15.56 -39.39 -6.29
CA ILE A 17 -14.21 -39.29 -5.76
C ILE A 17 -13.44 -40.46 -6.37
N ALA A 18 -12.41 -40.19 -7.13
CA ALA A 18 -11.45 -41.18 -7.59
C ALA A 18 -10.30 -41.19 -6.57
N GLU A 19 -10.22 -42.25 -5.79
CA GLU A 19 -9.01 -42.68 -5.09
C GLU A 19 -8.02 -43.21 -6.11
N GLY A 20 -6.79 -42.78 -6.06
CA GLY A 20 -5.70 -43.23 -6.91
C GLY A 20 -4.36 -42.84 -6.32
N LEU A 21 -3.90 -43.65 -5.51
CA LEU A 21 -2.65 -44.44 -5.43
C LEU A 21 -1.35 -43.62 -5.28
N VAL A 22 -0.75 -43.91 -4.14
CA VAL A 22 0.65 -43.78 -3.74
C VAL A 22 1.56 -44.55 -4.70
N ALA A 23 2.65 -43.99 -5.15
CA ALA A 23 4.01 -44.51 -5.23
C ALA A 23 4.80 -43.73 -6.30
N CYS A 24 5.92 -43.21 -6.07
CA CYS A 24 7.26 -43.69 -6.24
C CYS A 24 8.26 -42.56 -6.18
N ILE A 25 9.16 -42.77 -5.30
CA ILE A 25 10.49 -42.23 -5.13
C ILE A 25 11.27 -42.28 -6.45
N ALA A 26 11.94 -41.20 -6.82
CA ALA A 26 13.18 -41.27 -7.56
C ALA A 26 14.07 -40.09 -7.19
N LEU A 27 15.16 -40.43 -6.52
CA LEU A 27 16.39 -39.63 -6.38
C LEU A 27 16.97 -39.30 -7.75
N ILE A 28 17.36 -38.04 -7.96
CA ILE A 28 18.46 -37.72 -8.88
C ILE A 28 19.37 -36.72 -8.16
N VAL A 29 20.52 -37.26 -7.74
CA VAL A 29 21.75 -36.55 -7.36
C VAL A 29 22.60 -36.45 -8.62
N VAL A 30 23.00 -35.27 -9.04
CA VAL A 30 24.17 -34.99 -9.89
C VAL A 30 24.59 -33.55 -9.55
N ALA A 31 25.63 -33.39 -8.77
CA ALA A 31 27.05 -33.28 -9.05
C ALA A 31 27.44 -31.95 -9.73
N ILE A 32 27.95 -31.08 -8.93
CA ILE A 32 29.16 -30.27 -8.89
C ILE A 32 29.95 -30.23 -10.21
N ALA A 33 30.19 -29.02 -10.69
CA ALA A 33 31.45 -28.69 -11.35
C ALA A 33 31.91 -27.30 -10.92
N LEU A 34 33.00 -27.28 -10.15
CA LEU A 34 33.88 -26.15 -9.92
C LEU A 34 34.61 -25.80 -11.22
N ALA A 35 34.70 -24.52 -11.51
CA ALA A 35 35.82 -24.01 -12.32
C ALA A 35 36.29 -22.68 -11.71
N SER A 36 37.42 -22.74 -11.09
CA SER A 36 38.29 -21.63 -10.73
C SER A 36 39.20 -21.31 -11.93
N ALA A 37 39.52 -20.05 -12.11
CA ALA A 37 40.79 -19.52 -12.64
C ALA A 37 40.65 -17.99 -12.57
N ASP A 38 41.37 -17.39 -11.68
CA ASP A 38 42.58 -16.59 -11.74
C ASP A 38 42.87 -15.97 -13.10
N ASP A 39 43.00 -14.65 -13.18
CA ASP A 39 44.29 -14.02 -13.34
C ASP A 39 44.22 -12.49 -13.13
N ALA A 40 45.25 -12.06 -12.42
CA ALA A 40 45.58 -10.67 -12.19
C ALA A 40 46.43 -10.14 -13.35
N SER A 41 46.30 -8.86 -13.68
CA SER A 41 47.48 -8.09 -14.09
C SER A 41 47.23 -6.59 -13.94
N ALA A 42 48.11 -6.00 -13.15
CA ALA A 42 48.30 -4.57 -13.00
C ALA A 42 49.09 -4.02 -14.20
N ALA A 43 48.78 -2.77 -14.57
CA ALA A 43 49.77 -1.92 -15.23
C ALA A 43 49.50 -0.46 -14.87
N THR A 44 50.43 0.06 -14.14
CA THR A 44 50.74 1.46 -13.86
C THR A 44 51.19 2.18 -15.14
N GLY A 45 50.86 3.48 -15.25
CA GLY A 45 51.37 4.37 -16.26
C GLY A 45 51.07 5.83 -15.95
N SER A 46 52.09 6.48 -15.44
CA SER A 46 52.15 7.87 -14.95
C SER A 46 52.15 8.93 -16.03
N ALA A 47 51.61 10.10 -15.66
CA ALA A 47 52.04 11.50 -15.83
C ALA A 47 52.68 11.96 -17.15
N GLU A 48 52.22 13.13 -17.63
CA GLU A 48 52.95 14.38 -17.78
C GLU A 48 52.12 15.35 -18.63
N ASP A 49 51.80 16.48 -18.06
CA ASP A 49 52.22 17.85 -18.31
C ASP A 49 52.09 18.38 -19.74
N ALA A 50 51.28 19.42 -19.91
CA ALA A 50 51.59 20.69 -20.61
C ALA A 50 50.35 21.63 -20.72
N ALA A 51 50.46 22.76 -20.10
CA ALA A 51 49.83 24.03 -20.53
C ALA A 51 50.99 24.93 -20.97
N PRO A 52 50.79 26.16 -21.53
CA PRO A 52 49.61 26.84 -22.05
C PRO A 52 49.87 27.45 -23.46
N ALA A 53 48.84 28.01 -24.10
CA ALA A 53 49.04 29.01 -25.13
C ALA A 53 47.92 30.05 -25.10
N GLU A 54 48.25 31.25 -24.72
CA GLU A 54 47.48 32.46 -24.96
C GLU A 54 47.40 32.73 -26.46
N THR A 55 46.26 33.21 -26.92
CA THR A 55 46.19 34.08 -28.11
C THR A 55 44.93 34.96 -28.11
N THR A 56 45.16 36.19 -27.78
CA THR A 56 44.59 37.45 -28.31
C THR A 56 43.18 37.47 -28.90
N ALA A 57 42.38 38.34 -28.31
CA ALA A 57 41.17 38.95 -28.86
C ALA A 57 41.44 39.87 -30.04
N PRO A 58 40.45 40.11 -30.88
CA PRO A 58 40.22 41.47 -31.37
C PRO A 58 38.83 42.00 -31.02
N ALA A 59 38.82 43.33 -30.92
CA ALA A 59 37.78 44.17 -30.44
C ALA A 59 36.64 44.39 -31.47
N ALA A 60 35.46 44.70 -30.86
CA ALA A 60 34.42 45.65 -31.29
C ALA A 60 33.71 45.48 -32.65
N ALA A 61 32.45 45.11 -32.52
CA ALA A 61 31.39 45.77 -33.30
C ALA A 61 30.18 45.98 -32.41
N ALA A 62 29.83 47.23 -32.20
CA ALA A 62 28.60 47.65 -31.55
C ALA A 62 27.44 47.35 -32.50
N GLU A 63 26.57 46.43 -32.10
CA GLU A 63 25.26 46.32 -32.71
C GLU A 63 24.18 46.75 -31.71
N THR A 64 23.39 47.65 -32.17
CA THR A 64 22.26 48.33 -31.59
C THR A 64 21.28 47.38 -30.88
N SER A 65 20.99 47.69 -29.64
CA SER A 65 19.94 47.07 -28.84
C SER A 65 18.56 47.40 -29.42
N GLU A 66 18.01 46.51 -30.20
CA GLU A 66 16.57 46.48 -30.47
C GLU A 66 15.87 45.57 -29.50
N GLY A 67 14.98 46.15 -28.70
CA GLY A 67 13.76 45.57 -28.21
C GLY A 67 13.86 44.27 -27.42
N ALA A 68 14.39 44.28 -26.20
CA ALA A 68 14.01 43.30 -25.24
C ALA A 68 12.49 43.43 -24.96
N THR A 69 11.68 42.63 -25.64
CA THR A 69 10.27 42.45 -25.29
C THR A 69 10.23 41.95 -23.85
N ALA A 70 9.89 42.85 -22.94
CA ALA A 70 9.71 42.56 -21.53
C ALA A 70 8.76 41.37 -21.40
N ALA A 71 9.23 40.27 -20.80
CA ALA A 71 8.39 39.10 -20.48
C ALA A 71 7.11 39.61 -19.80
N PRO A 72 5.94 39.10 -20.17
CA PRO A 72 4.67 39.59 -19.63
C PRO A 72 4.74 39.51 -18.10
N ARG A 73 4.52 40.66 -17.44
CA ARG A 73 4.48 40.77 -15.97
C ARG A 73 3.48 39.77 -15.47
N GLN A 74 3.95 38.67 -14.92
CA GLN A 74 3.09 37.68 -14.28
C GLN A 74 2.38 38.37 -13.12
N GLY A 75 1.08 38.46 -13.20
CA GLY A 75 0.25 38.98 -12.10
C GLY A 75 0.49 38.18 -10.83
N PRO A 76 0.02 38.66 -9.67
CA PRO A 76 0.25 37.98 -8.41
C PRO A 76 -0.25 36.52 -8.50
N ARG A 77 0.60 35.57 -8.07
CA ARG A 77 0.29 34.14 -8.11
C ARG A 77 -1.04 33.85 -7.43
N PRO A 78 -1.83 32.92 -7.98
CA PRO A 78 -3.08 32.52 -7.36
C PRO A 78 -2.82 31.97 -5.97
N ARG A 79 -3.71 32.27 -5.02
CA ARG A 79 -3.61 31.80 -3.63
C ARG A 79 -4.82 30.98 -3.25
N ILE A 80 -4.62 29.98 -2.36
CA ILE A 80 -5.69 29.25 -1.72
C ILE A 80 -5.64 29.46 -0.20
N ARG A 81 -6.80 29.46 0.44
CA ARG A 81 -6.98 29.56 1.90
C ARG A 81 -7.64 28.30 2.43
N HIS A 82 -7.60 28.11 3.74
CA HIS A 82 -8.29 27.00 4.44
C HIS A 82 -8.02 25.61 3.81
N ALA A 83 -6.83 25.44 3.20
CA ALA A 83 -6.45 24.16 2.59
C ALA A 83 -6.27 23.10 3.68
N LYS A 84 -7.14 22.06 3.69
CA LYS A 84 -7.16 21.03 4.72
C LYS A 84 -7.45 19.65 4.14
N LEU A 85 -6.75 18.65 4.66
CA LEU A 85 -7.08 17.23 4.44
C LEU A 85 -7.98 16.72 5.58
N ASP A 86 -8.89 15.80 5.25
CA ASP A 86 -9.65 15.06 6.28
C ASP A 86 -8.78 14.02 6.98
N ARG A 87 -7.69 13.59 6.33
CA ARG A 87 -6.71 12.63 6.87
C ARG A 87 -5.37 12.75 6.14
N SER A 88 -4.29 12.48 6.84
CA SER A 88 -2.92 12.48 6.30
C SER A 88 -2.48 11.12 5.74
N ARG A 89 -3.30 10.06 5.90
CA ARG A 89 -2.97 8.70 5.48
C ARG A 89 -4.13 8.06 4.73
N MET A 90 -3.81 7.31 3.69
CA MET A 90 -4.75 6.54 2.90
C MET A 90 -4.23 5.11 2.73
N ILE A 91 -5.05 4.14 3.02
CA ILE A 91 -4.71 2.71 2.89
C ILE A 91 -5.39 2.15 1.64
N LEU A 92 -4.70 1.29 0.91
CA LEU A 92 -5.23 0.59 -0.26
C LEU A 92 -6.48 -0.20 0.12
N GLY A 93 -7.56 -0.01 -0.63
CA GLY A 93 -8.81 -0.72 -0.39
C GLY A 93 -9.64 -0.20 0.78
N ALA A 94 -9.21 0.84 1.49
CA ALA A 94 -10.03 1.45 2.55
C ALA A 94 -11.36 1.97 2.02
N LYS A 95 -12.43 1.89 2.84
CA LYS A 95 -13.77 2.39 2.49
C LYS A 95 -13.75 3.86 2.10
N ARG A 96 -12.94 4.68 2.78
CA ARG A 96 -12.81 6.13 2.56
C ARG A 96 -11.47 6.47 1.90
N GLY A 97 -11.52 7.37 0.92
CA GLY A 97 -10.34 8.01 0.34
C GLY A 97 -9.85 9.18 1.20
N VAL A 98 -8.94 9.94 0.64
CA VAL A 98 -8.50 11.23 1.19
C VAL A 98 -9.34 12.33 0.55
N THR A 99 -9.79 13.29 1.36
CA THR A 99 -10.55 14.47 0.92
C THR A 99 -9.74 15.72 1.20
N PHE A 100 -9.55 16.53 0.17
CA PHE A 100 -8.91 17.83 0.24
C PHE A 100 -9.97 18.93 0.08
N ARG A 101 -9.94 19.91 0.97
CA ARG A 101 -10.81 21.10 0.96
C ARG A 101 -9.92 22.32 0.89
N PHE A 102 -10.38 23.35 0.18
CA PHE A 102 -9.70 24.64 0.06
C PHE A 102 -10.68 25.70 -0.42
N GLU A 103 -10.28 26.97 -0.35
CA GLU A 103 -10.96 28.12 -0.90
C GLU A 103 -10.01 28.88 -1.81
N LEU A 104 -10.48 29.35 -2.97
CA LEU A 104 -9.71 30.21 -3.85
C LEU A 104 -9.73 31.63 -3.28
N ALA A 105 -8.59 32.27 -3.16
CA ALA A 105 -8.48 33.68 -2.81
C ALA A 105 -8.52 34.54 -4.08
N GLY A 106 -9.08 35.74 -3.96
CA GLY A 106 -9.19 36.69 -5.08
C GLY A 106 -10.54 37.40 -5.10
N LYS A 107 -10.81 38.12 -6.18
CA LYS A 107 -12.06 38.85 -6.38
C LYS A 107 -12.93 38.30 -7.53
N GLN A 108 -12.32 37.61 -8.49
CA GLN A 108 -13.00 37.12 -9.68
C GLN A 108 -12.94 35.61 -9.80
N PRO A 109 -13.95 34.98 -10.44
CA PRO A 109 -13.96 33.55 -10.74
C PRO A 109 -12.76 33.17 -11.60
N ARG A 110 -12.22 31.98 -11.37
CA ARG A 110 -11.12 31.44 -12.20
C ARG A 110 -11.27 29.94 -12.40
N LYS A 111 -10.88 29.46 -13.57
CA LYS A 111 -10.78 28.03 -13.86
C LYS A 111 -9.77 27.36 -12.93
N VAL A 112 -10.21 26.36 -12.21
CA VAL A 112 -9.40 25.66 -11.22
C VAL A 112 -9.16 24.20 -11.63
N LEU A 113 -7.91 23.79 -11.56
CA LEU A 113 -7.46 22.43 -11.77
C LEU A 113 -6.72 21.94 -10.51
N VAL A 114 -7.18 20.86 -9.92
CA VAL A 114 -6.47 20.18 -8.83
C VAL A 114 -5.73 18.97 -9.37
N LYS A 115 -4.42 18.92 -9.16
CA LYS A 115 -3.57 17.77 -9.53
C LYS A 115 -3.14 17.04 -8.27
N VAL A 116 -3.15 15.70 -8.30
CA VAL A 116 -2.47 14.88 -7.30
C VAL A 116 -1.18 14.38 -7.90
N ALA A 117 -0.07 14.71 -7.26
CA ALA A 117 1.26 14.31 -7.69
C ALA A 117 2.05 13.67 -6.55
N ARG A 118 3.04 12.85 -6.91
CA ARG A 118 3.97 12.29 -5.92
C ARG A 118 4.88 13.41 -5.39
N VAL A 119 5.14 13.43 -4.08
CA VAL A 119 6.09 14.37 -3.47
C VAL A 119 7.49 14.08 -4.02
N GLY A 120 8.22 15.13 -4.42
CA GLY A 120 9.52 15.00 -5.08
C GLY A 120 9.43 14.61 -6.57
N SER A 121 8.25 14.70 -7.19
CA SER A 121 8.06 14.39 -8.61
C SER A 121 6.90 15.21 -9.17
N ASP A 122 6.98 15.59 -10.43
CA ASP A 122 5.90 16.27 -11.16
C ASP A 122 4.95 15.31 -11.86
N LYS A 123 5.18 14.00 -11.72
CA LYS A 123 4.31 12.97 -12.31
C LYS A 123 2.91 13.03 -11.69
N VAL A 124 1.97 13.53 -12.46
CA VAL A 124 0.56 13.66 -12.07
C VAL A 124 -0.14 12.29 -12.10
N GLN A 125 -0.80 11.95 -11.01
CA GLN A 125 -1.53 10.69 -10.85
C GLN A 125 -3.05 10.85 -11.09
N LYS A 126 -3.59 12.03 -10.80
CA LYS A 126 -5.00 12.37 -10.98
C LYS A 126 -5.17 13.87 -11.22
N ARG A 127 -6.13 14.22 -12.06
CA ARG A 127 -6.57 15.60 -12.32
C ARG A 127 -8.05 15.71 -11.99
N PHE A 128 -8.44 16.81 -11.34
CA PHE A 128 -9.81 17.22 -11.08
C PHE A 128 -10.00 18.60 -11.69
N ARG A 129 -10.82 18.71 -12.73
CA ARG A 129 -11.20 19.99 -13.34
C ARG A 129 -12.46 20.47 -12.62
N LEU A 130 -12.40 21.62 -11.96
CA LEU A 130 -13.51 22.17 -11.18
C LEU A 130 -14.29 23.25 -11.97
N GLY A 131 -13.79 23.63 -13.17
CA GLY A 131 -14.37 24.74 -13.91
C GLY A 131 -14.09 26.09 -13.26
N ASP A 132 -15.00 27.03 -13.43
CA ASP A 132 -14.93 28.35 -12.84
C ASP A 132 -15.33 28.30 -11.36
N VAL A 133 -14.40 28.66 -10.50
CA VAL A 133 -14.57 28.66 -9.04
C VAL A 133 -14.64 30.08 -8.54
N GLN A 134 -15.69 30.40 -7.79
CA GLN A 134 -15.84 31.70 -7.13
C GLN A 134 -14.87 31.81 -5.94
N PRO A 135 -14.19 32.96 -5.76
CA PRO A 135 -13.39 33.24 -4.57
C PRO A 135 -14.22 33.10 -3.29
N GLY A 136 -13.61 32.60 -2.21
CA GLY A 136 -14.29 32.36 -0.93
C GLY A 136 -15.19 31.12 -0.90
N GLN A 137 -15.53 30.56 -2.06
CA GLN A 137 -16.32 29.34 -2.10
C GLN A 137 -15.51 28.11 -1.75
N ARG A 138 -15.97 27.34 -0.74
CA ARG A 138 -15.30 26.11 -0.30
C ARG A 138 -15.38 25.01 -1.33
N GLN A 139 -14.24 24.58 -1.79
CA GLN A 139 -14.07 23.47 -2.74
C GLN A 139 -13.70 22.16 -2.05
N ARG A 140 -14.12 21.05 -2.66
CA ARG A 140 -13.86 19.71 -2.15
C ARG A 140 -13.52 18.74 -3.27
N VAL A 141 -12.38 18.04 -3.16
CA VAL A 141 -12.03 16.90 -4.00
C VAL A 141 -11.71 15.69 -3.17
N SER A 142 -12.18 14.53 -3.58
CA SER A 142 -11.94 13.25 -2.87
C SER A 142 -11.33 12.22 -3.81
N TRP A 143 -10.37 11.45 -3.31
CA TRP A 143 -9.70 10.45 -4.10
C TRP A 143 -9.35 9.19 -3.32
N LYS A 144 -9.52 8.02 -3.95
CA LYS A 144 -9.25 6.69 -3.38
C LYS A 144 -7.95 6.07 -3.93
N GLY A 145 -7.05 6.86 -4.54
CA GLY A 145 -5.75 6.38 -5.05
C GLY A 145 -5.82 5.57 -6.36
N ARG A 146 -6.94 5.59 -7.10
CA ARG A 146 -7.08 4.86 -8.37
C ARG A 146 -6.45 5.64 -9.52
N THR A 147 -5.71 4.94 -10.39
CA THR A 147 -5.08 5.49 -11.61
C THR A 147 -5.80 5.10 -12.90
N GLY A 148 -6.99 4.51 -12.79
CA GLY A 148 -7.81 4.03 -13.90
C GLY A 148 -8.84 3.02 -13.41
N LYS A 149 -9.38 2.24 -14.34
CA LYS A 149 -10.43 1.25 -14.00
C LYS A 149 -9.92 0.18 -13.01
N ARG A 150 -8.67 -0.29 -13.12
CA ARG A 150 -8.13 -1.42 -12.34
C ARG A 150 -6.87 -1.10 -11.53
N GLY A 151 -6.23 0.08 -11.74
CA GLY A 151 -4.94 0.43 -11.14
C GLY A 151 -5.04 1.28 -9.87
N TYR A 152 -3.99 1.23 -9.08
CA TYR A 152 -3.76 2.09 -7.91
C TYR A 152 -2.35 2.69 -7.99
N ILE A 153 -2.17 3.85 -7.37
CA ILE A 153 -0.84 4.45 -7.24
C ILE A 153 0.11 3.55 -6.45
N ARG A 154 1.39 3.76 -6.65
CA ARG A 154 2.43 3.12 -5.83
C ARG A 154 2.41 3.70 -4.41
N GLN A 155 2.84 2.90 -3.44
CA GLN A 155 3.05 3.38 -2.07
C GLN A 155 4.02 4.57 -2.05
N GLY A 156 3.72 5.59 -1.22
CA GLY A 156 4.56 6.78 -1.11
C GLY A 156 3.80 8.00 -0.59
N LYS A 157 4.49 9.14 -0.59
CA LYS A 157 3.92 10.44 -0.21
C LYS A 157 3.40 11.17 -1.44
N TYR A 158 2.22 11.78 -1.34
CA TYR A 158 1.51 12.51 -2.39
C TYR A 158 1.02 13.84 -1.87
N ALA A 159 0.72 14.77 -2.79
CA ALA A 159 0.15 16.07 -2.45
C ALA A 159 -0.95 16.45 -3.45
N PHE A 160 -1.97 17.12 -2.96
CA PHE A 160 -2.87 17.91 -3.80
C PHE A 160 -2.20 19.24 -4.12
N ARG A 161 -2.18 19.60 -5.40
CA ARG A 161 -1.67 20.87 -5.91
C ARG A 161 -2.79 21.57 -6.68
N VAL A 162 -3.13 22.78 -6.29
CA VAL A 162 -4.16 23.59 -6.95
C VAL A 162 -3.50 24.47 -7.99
N TYR A 163 -4.12 24.59 -9.15
CA TYR A 163 -3.71 25.45 -10.25
C TYR A 163 -4.88 26.33 -10.66
N SER A 164 -4.62 27.59 -10.93
CA SER A 164 -5.60 28.57 -11.41
C SER A 164 -4.96 29.41 -12.51
N GLY A 165 -5.64 29.53 -13.65
CA GLY A 165 -5.07 30.22 -14.81
C GLY A 165 -3.77 29.60 -15.33
N GLY A 166 -3.57 28.29 -15.15
CA GLY A 166 -2.34 27.59 -15.54
C GLY A 166 -1.24 27.58 -14.48
N GLU A 167 -1.25 28.50 -13.53
CA GLU A 167 -0.24 28.64 -12.49
C GLU A 167 -0.57 27.86 -11.23
N ARG A 168 0.45 27.39 -10.54
CA ARG A 168 0.29 26.71 -9.25
C ARG A 168 -0.03 27.73 -8.16
N ALA A 169 -1.15 27.54 -7.47
CA ALA A 169 -1.57 28.37 -6.36
C ALA A 169 -0.65 28.19 -5.14
N GLU A 170 -0.30 29.31 -4.51
CA GLU A 170 0.34 29.34 -3.20
C GLU A 170 -0.65 28.98 -2.09
N VAL A 171 -0.15 28.30 -1.07
CA VAL A 171 -0.94 27.92 0.11
C VAL A 171 -0.82 29.04 1.14
N GLY A 172 -1.90 29.79 1.34
CA GLY A 172 -1.95 30.92 2.26
C GLY A 172 -2.33 30.54 3.69
N ALA A 173 -2.67 31.55 4.48
CA ALA A 173 -3.02 31.46 5.90
C ALA A 173 -4.14 30.45 6.21
N HIS A 174 -4.17 29.96 7.44
CA HIS A 174 -5.17 28.99 7.95
C HIS A 174 -5.20 27.66 7.21
N SER A 175 -4.09 27.30 6.56
CA SER A 175 -3.99 26.07 5.79
C SER A 175 -3.12 25.04 6.49
N SER A 176 -3.55 23.78 6.46
CA SER A 176 -2.75 22.64 6.86
C SER A 176 -2.08 21.99 5.64
N SER A 177 -1.27 20.96 5.87
CA SER A 177 -0.59 20.24 4.78
C SER A 177 -1.57 19.67 3.77
N SER A 178 -1.28 19.85 2.47
CA SER A 178 -1.94 19.15 1.36
C SER A 178 -1.33 17.77 1.08
N ARG A 179 -0.35 17.33 1.90
CA ARG A 179 0.42 16.10 1.70
C ARG A 179 -0.19 14.93 2.47
N PHE A 180 -0.27 13.76 1.83
CA PHE A 180 -0.74 12.52 2.46
C PHE A 180 0.11 11.33 2.05
N GLY A 181 0.13 10.29 2.90
CA GLY A 181 0.74 9.00 2.60
C GLY A 181 -0.27 8.03 1.98
N PHE A 182 0.16 7.27 0.98
CA PHE A 182 -0.59 6.12 0.46
C PHE A 182 0.17 4.84 0.78
N TYR A 183 -0.49 3.90 1.46
CA TYR A 183 0.09 2.66 1.95
C TYR A 183 -0.75 1.46 1.50
N LYS A 184 -0.09 0.34 1.23
CA LYS A 184 -0.76 -0.90 0.81
C LYS A 184 -1.24 -1.73 1.99
N ASN A 185 -0.53 -1.65 3.09
CA ASN A 185 -0.77 -2.46 4.28
C ASN A 185 -0.94 -1.60 5.52
N ARG A 186 -1.54 -2.18 6.54
CA ARG A 186 -1.70 -1.62 7.87
C ARG A 186 -1.20 -2.61 8.92
N PHE A 187 -0.72 -2.11 10.07
CA PHE A 187 -0.42 -2.95 11.22
C PHE A 187 -1.71 -3.62 11.75
N PRO A 188 -1.68 -4.92 12.05
CA PRO A 188 -2.92 -5.67 12.29
C PRO A 188 -3.58 -5.44 13.65
N ILE A 189 -2.92 -4.80 14.62
CA ILE A 189 -3.49 -4.47 15.93
C ILE A 189 -3.67 -2.96 16.06
N LEU A 190 -4.80 -2.54 16.64
CA LEU A 190 -5.04 -1.15 16.98
C LEU A 190 -4.72 -0.89 18.45
N GLY A 191 -3.67 -0.11 18.71
CA GLY A 191 -3.28 0.31 20.05
C GLY A 191 -1.92 -0.21 20.49
N ARG A 192 -1.62 -0.07 21.80
CA ARG A 192 -0.34 -0.49 22.37
C ARG A 192 -0.11 -1.99 22.21
N HIS A 193 1.08 -2.35 21.82
CA HIS A 193 1.52 -3.73 21.60
C HIS A 193 3.03 -3.84 21.77
N SER A 194 3.52 -5.06 21.91
CA SER A 194 4.94 -5.40 21.92
C SER A 194 5.19 -6.64 21.07
N TYR A 195 6.38 -6.76 20.54
CA TYR A 195 6.77 -7.92 19.72
C TYR A 195 7.30 -9.03 20.63
N GLY A 196 6.85 -10.24 20.37
CA GLY A 196 7.34 -11.48 20.96
C GLY A 196 8.13 -12.30 19.95
N ASP A 197 7.91 -13.62 19.98
CA ASP A 197 8.62 -14.60 19.16
C ASP A 197 8.38 -14.40 17.66
N GLY A 198 9.45 -14.55 16.89
CA GLY A 198 9.44 -14.46 15.44
C GLY A 198 9.47 -15.82 14.76
N LEU A 199 9.44 -15.83 13.43
CA LEU A 199 9.54 -17.03 12.61
C LEU A 199 10.80 -17.83 12.97
N GLY A 200 10.63 -19.14 13.25
CA GLY A 200 11.69 -20.06 13.58
C GLY A 200 12.02 -20.11 15.07
N ALA A 201 11.42 -19.29 15.93
CA ALA A 201 11.56 -19.40 17.37
C ALA A 201 10.98 -20.72 17.85
N GLY A 202 11.67 -21.42 18.74
CA GLY A 202 11.29 -22.70 19.34
C GLY A 202 10.45 -23.61 18.44
N ARG A 203 10.55 -24.86 18.45
CA ARG A 203 9.71 -25.88 17.79
C ARG A 203 8.96 -25.46 16.48
N GLY A 204 9.59 -24.67 15.60
CA GLY A 204 9.02 -24.35 14.29
C GLY A 204 7.93 -23.28 14.26
N HIS A 205 8.03 -22.23 15.08
CA HIS A 205 7.13 -21.08 15.07
C HIS A 205 7.02 -20.43 13.67
N GLN A 206 5.80 -20.34 13.12
CA GLN A 206 5.58 -20.00 11.71
C GLN A 206 5.27 -18.52 11.44
N GLY A 207 5.28 -17.69 12.48
CA GLY A 207 4.86 -16.30 12.35
C GLY A 207 5.62 -15.32 13.22
N GLN A 208 4.91 -14.31 13.67
CA GLN A 208 5.36 -13.30 14.62
C GLN A 208 4.27 -13.14 15.68
N ASP A 209 4.61 -13.32 16.92
CA ASP A 209 3.74 -13.00 18.04
C ASP A 209 3.79 -11.50 18.33
N VAL A 210 2.62 -10.94 18.54
CA VAL A 210 2.45 -9.54 18.89
C VAL A 210 1.53 -9.46 20.09
N PHE A 211 2.09 -9.20 21.26
CA PHE A 211 1.36 -9.07 22.51
C PHE A 211 0.57 -7.78 22.57
N ALA A 212 -0.67 -7.86 23.00
CA ALA A 212 -1.53 -6.71 23.24
C ALA A 212 -2.63 -7.08 24.24
N LYS A 213 -3.21 -6.07 24.92
CA LYS A 213 -4.33 -6.31 25.84
C LYS A 213 -5.45 -7.08 25.13
N CYS A 214 -6.00 -8.09 25.82
CA CYS A 214 -7.18 -8.83 25.36
C CYS A 214 -8.30 -7.88 24.92
N GLY A 215 -9.01 -8.22 23.86
CA GLY A 215 -10.08 -7.41 23.31
C GLY A 215 -9.61 -6.27 22.37
N ARG A 216 -8.30 -6.00 22.26
CA ARG A 216 -7.80 -5.04 21.28
C ARG A 216 -8.23 -5.42 19.88
N PRO A 217 -8.71 -4.44 19.06
CA PRO A 217 -9.17 -4.75 17.72
C PRO A 217 -8.05 -5.29 16.84
N VAL A 218 -8.31 -6.43 16.20
CA VAL A 218 -7.51 -6.96 15.10
C VAL A 218 -8.14 -6.50 13.79
N VAL A 219 -7.31 -5.97 12.89
CA VAL A 219 -7.72 -5.46 11.58
C VAL A 219 -6.97 -6.18 10.45
N ALA A 220 -7.61 -6.31 9.29
CA ALA A 220 -6.96 -6.86 8.12
C ALA A 220 -5.74 -6.01 7.71
N ALA A 221 -4.57 -6.62 7.70
CA ALA A 221 -3.33 -5.95 7.31
C ALA A 221 -3.33 -5.55 5.83
N HIS A 222 -4.02 -6.30 5.00
CA HIS A 222 -4.19 -6.07 3.57
C HIS A 222 -5.65 -6.30 3.16
N ALA A 223 -6.10 -5.68 2.08
CA ALA A 223 -7.40 -5.97 1.49
C ALA A 223 -7.36 -7.34 0.81
N GLY A 224 -8.41 -8.14 0.97
CA GLY A 224 -8.43 -9.49 0.41
C GLY A 224 -9.78 -10.16 0.50
N ARG A 225 -9.75 -11.48 0.35
CA ARG A 225 -10.89 -12.38 0.57
C ARG A 225 -10.57 -13.33 1.71
N VAL A 226 -11.49 -13.52 2.63
CA VAL A 226 -11.37 -14.51 3.71
C VAL A 226 -11.42 -15.90 3.09
N GLN A 227 -10.33 -16.66 3.19
CA GLN A 227 -10.25 -18.06 2.76
C GLN A 227 -10.72 -18.99 3.87
N VAL A 228 -10.27 -18.74 5.11
CA VAL A 228 -10.52 -19.62 6.25
C VAL A 228 -10.99 -18.80 7.44
N ARG A 229 -12.01 -19.29 8.14
CA ARG A 229 -12.51 -18.81 9.42
C ARG A 229 -12.90 -19.99 10.30
N ARG A 230 -11.99 -20.48 11.12
CA ARG A 230 -12.19 -21.72 11.88
C ARG A 230 -11.66 -21.60 13.31
N TYR A 231 -11.75 -22.68 14.01
CA TYR A 231 -11.07 -22.96 15.28
C TYR A 231 -10.21 -24.23 15.11
N GLN A 232 -9.04 -24.21 15.72
CA GLN A 232 -8.13 -25.36 15.79
C GLN A 232 -7.40 -25.29 17.12
N SER A 233 -7.14 -26.44 17.75
CA SER A 233 -6.63 -26.52 19.12
C SER A 233 -5.31 -25.77 19.35
N ALA A 234 -4.43 -25.70 18.36
CA ALA A 234 -3.20 -24.92 18.47
C ALA A 234 -3.41 -23.44 18.13
N ALA A 235 -4.05 -23.13 17.00
CA ALA A 235 -4.23 -21.74 16.50
C ALA A 235 -5.35 -20.97 17.21
N GLY A 236 -6.21 -21.64 17.98
CA GLY A 236 -7.40 -21.02 18.54
C GLY A 236 -8.40 -20.63 17.45
N TYR A 237 -9.15 -19.56 17.66
CA TYR A 237 -9.96 -18.96 16.61
C TYR A 237 -9.07 -18.14 15.67
N TYR A 238 -9.15 -18.45 14.37
CA TYR A 238 -8.30 -17.84 13.37
C TYR A 238 -9.03 -17.47 12.09
N VAL A 239 -8.39 -16.60 11.33
CA VAL A 239 -8.81 -16.16 9.99
C VAL A 239 -7.59 -16.13 9.07
N VAL A 240 -7.76 -16.64 7.85
CA VAL A 240 -6.76 -16.50 6.78
C VAL A 240 -7.37 -15.67 5.67
N ILE A 241 -6.61 -14.70 5.17
CA ILE A 241 -7.02 -13.77 4.12
C ILE A 241 -6.07 -13.90 2.93
N ASP A 242 -6.59 -14.33 1.76
CA ASP A 242 -5.89 -14.18 0.48
C ASP A 242 -5.76 -12.69 0.15
N GLY A 243 -4.55 -12.19 0.14
CA GLY A 243 -4.24 -10.78 -0.06
C GLY A 243 -4.37 -10.37 -1.51
N LYS A 244 -5.34 -9.54 -1.81
CA LYS A 244 -5.65 -9.10 -3.18
C LYS A 244 -4.44 -8.55 -3.94
N GLY A 245 -4.00 -9.31 -4.96
CA GLY A 245 -2.90 -8.91 -5.85
C GLY A 245 -1.52 -8.91 -5.22
N THR A 246 -1.34 -9.63 -4.09
CA THR A 246 -0.03 -9.79 -3.43
C THR A 246 0.59 -11.15 -3.71
N GLY A 247 -0.22 -12.17 -3.98
CA GLY A 247 0.17 -13.55 -3.98
C GLY A 247 0.67 -14.02 -2.61
N GLN A 248 0.08 -13.49 -1.54
CA GLN A 248 0.41 -13.81 -0.17
C GLN A 248 -0.85 -13.97 0.63
N ASP A 249 -0.85 -14.93 1.55
CA ASP A 249 -1.88 -15.10 2.54
C ASP A 249 -1.43 -14.51 3.88
N TYR A 250 -2.40 -14.02 4.60
CA TYR A 250 -2.27 -13.35 5.89
C TYR A 250 -3.09 -14.11 6.91
N ALA A 251 -2.43 -14.84 7.81
CA ALA A 251 -3.10 -15.59 8.86
C ALA A 251 -3.07 -14.82 10.18
N TYR A 252 -4.17 -14.86 10.91
CA TYR A 252 -4.42 -14.18 12.18
C TYR A 252 -4.97 -15.20 13.17
N MET A 253 -4.24 -15.50 14.24
CA MET A 253 -4.57 -16.57 15.18
C MET A 253 -4.74 -16.06 16.62
N HIS A 254 -5.19 -16.93 17.51
CA HIS A 254 -5.48 -16.68 18.93
C HIS A 254 -6.51 -15.56 19.15
N MET A 255 -7.43 -15.39 18.17
CA MET A 255 -8.44 -14.34 18.26
C MET A 255 -9.64 -14.75 19.11
N SER A 256 -10.49 -13.80 19.49
CA SER A 256 -11.79 -14.08 20.08
C SER A 256 -12.73 -14.80 19.09
N ARG A 257 -13.70 -15.56 19.61
CA ARG A 257 -14.73 -16.23 18.78
C ARG A 257 -15.57 -15.24 17.98
N ALA A 258 -15.92 -14.09 18.59
CA ALA A 258 -16.80 -13.09 17.99
C ALA A 258 -16.10 -12.16 17.01
N GLY A 259 -16.86 -11.51 16.14
CA GLY A 259 -16.42 -10.42 15.29
C GLY A 259 -15.58 -10.79 14.07
N ARG A 260 -15.39 -12.09 13.78
CA ARG A 260 -14.63 -12.55 12.60
C ARG A 260 -15.54 -12.56 11.36
N PRO A 261 -15.04 -12.05 10.19
CA PRO A 261 -15.82 -12.07 8.95
C PRO A 261 -16.04 -13.51 8.45
N LYS A 262 -17.13 -13.73 7.73
CA LYS A 262 -17.45 -15.05 7.14
C LYS A 262 -16.46 -15.41 6.04
N GLU A 263 -16.23 -16.71 5.84
CA GLU A 263 -15.48 -17.23 4.68
C GLU A 263 -16.10 -16.71 3.38
N GLY A 264 -15.27 -16.47 2.37
CA GLY A 264 -15.68 -15.86 1.10
C GLY A 264 -15.90 -14.34 1.15
N SER A 265 -15.99 -13.72 2.35
CA SER A 265 -16.17 -12.27 2.48
C SER A 265 -14.98 -11.49 1.94
N ARG A 266 -15.24 -10.32 1.33
CA ARG A 266 -14.20 -9.35 1.01
C ARG A 266 -13.98 -8.43 2.20
N VAL A 267 -12.73 -8.22 2.54
CA VAL A 267 -12.31 -7.30 3.59
C VAL A 267 -11.42 -6.19 3.02
N HIS A 268 -11.51 -5.01 3.63
CA HIS A 268 -10.65 -3.87 3.31
C HIS A 268 -9.47 -3.83 4.27
N ALA A 269 -8.31 -3.35 3.82
CA ALA A 269 -7.20 -3.09 4.73
C ALA A 269 -7.63 -2.11 5.84
N GLY A 270 -7.36 -2.48 7.09
CA GLY A 270 -7.82 -1.76 8.28
C GLY A 270 -9.27 -2.02 8.68
N GLU A 271 -9.97 -2.93 8.03
CA GLU A 271 -11.29 -3.41 8.47
C GLU A 271 -11.12 -4.34 9.66
N ARG A 272 -11.95 -4.15 10.70
CA ARG A 272 -11.92 -5.02 11.89
C ARG A 272 -12.31 -6.44 11.49
N ILE A 273 -11.47 -7.40 11.87
CA ILE A 273 -11.65 -8.83 11.59
C ILE A 273 -11.71 -9.68 12.87
N GLY A 274 -11.61 -9.06 14.04
CA GLY A 274 -11.68 -9.75 15.32
C GLY A 274 -11.08 -8.92 16.45
N SER A 275 -10.66 -9.60 17.48
CA SER A 275 -9.98 -9.03 18.64
C SER A 275 -8.88 -9.97 19.12
N VAL A 276 -7.82 -9.39 19.65
CA VAL A 276 -6.76 -10.12 20.35
C VAL A 276 -7.36 -10.92 21.50
N ASN A 277 -6.92 -12.16 21.65
CA ASN A 277 -7.29 -13.05 22.73
C ASN A 277 -6.15 -14.07 22.99
N ASP A 278 -6.44 -15.09 23.76
CA ASP A 278 -5.55 -16.18 24.15
C ASP A 278 -6.13 -17.57 23.82
N THR A 279 -7.02 -17.65 22.84
CA THR A 279 -7.64 -18.93 22.43
C THR A 279 -6.64 -19.86 21.78
N GLY A 280 -6.83 -21.18 21.95
CA GLY A 280 -5.92 -22.18 21.46
C GLY A 280 -4.73 -22.43 22.40
N ARG A 281 -3.56 -22.71 21.83
CA ARG A 281 -2.33 -22.95 22.61
C ARG A 281 -1.57 -21.63 22.82
N ALA A 282 -2.18 -20.71 23.54
CA ALA A 282 -1.61 -19.41 23.89
C ALA A 282 -1.44 -19.29 25.40
N THR A 283 -0.33 -18.72 25.86
CA THR A 283 -0.01 -18.49 27.29
C THR A 283 -0.43 -17.10 27.77
N GLY A 284 -0.98 -16.30 26.91
CA GLY A 284 -1.46 -14.94 27.18
C GLY A 284 -1.97 -14.26 25.93
N CYS A 285 -2.61 -13.10 26.11
CA CYS A 285 -3.23 -12.38 25.00
C CYS A 285 -2.21 -11.84 24.00
N HIS A 286 -2.24 -12.38 22.80
CA HIS A 286 -1.44 -11.94 21.67
C HIS A 286 -2.13 -12.24 20.34
N LEU A 287 -1.62 -11.66 19.28
CA LEU A 287 -1.92 -12.04 17.91
C LEU A 287 -0.70 -12.78 17.36
N HIS A 288 -0.87 -14.06 17.03
CA HIS A 288 0.07 -14.77 16.17
C HIS A 288 -0.26 -14.41 14.72
N PHE A 289 0.70 -13.82 14.01
CA PHE A 289 0.51 -13.32 12.65
C PHE A 289 1.47 -13.98 11.69
N GLU A 290 0.94 -14.57 10.60
CA GLU A 290 1.76 -15.20 9.57
C GLU A 290 1.61 -14.53 8.22
N LEU A 291 2.67 -14.57 7.42
CA LEU A 291 2.68 -14.28 5.99
C LEU A 291 3.10 -15.53 5.22
N TRP A 292 2.31 -15.91 4.23
CA TRP A 292 2.59 -17.07 3.40
C TRP A 292 2.81 -16.67 1.94
N THR A 293 3.68 -17.41 1.25
CA THR A 293 3.93 -17.25 -0.19
C THR A 293 2.86 -17.98 -0.99
N LYS A 294 2.82 -17.76 -2.30
CA LYS A 294 2.03 -18.61 -3.20
C LYS A 294 2.53 -20.06 -3.16
N PRO A 295 1.67 -21.06 -3.43
CA PRO A 295 0.26 -20.93 -3.83
C PRO A 295 -0.71 -20.56 -2.71
N GLY A 296 -0.35 -20.65 -1.43
CA GLY A 296 -1.20 -20.25 -0.33
C GLY A 296 -0.93 -20.96 0.99
N TRP A 297 -1.69 -20.57 2.00
CA TRP A 297 -1.61 -21.09 3.38
C TRP A 297 -1.98 -22.56 3.40
N TYR A 298 -0.99 -23.42 3.72
CA TYR A 298 -1.07 -24.88 3.65
C TYR A 298 -1.55 -25.45 2.29
N GLU A 299 -1.46 -24.67 1.23
CA GLU A 299 -1.73 -25.11 -0.16
C GLU A 299 -0.42 -25.21 -0.97
N GLY A 300 0.68 -25.54 -0.30
CA GLY A 300 2.03 -25.62 -0.89
C GLY A 300 2.84 -24.32 -0.78
N GLY A 301 2.28 -23.25 -0.22
CA GLY A 301 3.00 -22.06 0.16
C GLY A 301 3.94 -22.30 1.35
N ARG A 302 4.82 -21.33 1.62
CA ARG A 302 5.75 -21.38 2.75
C ARG A 302 5.59 -20.14 3.62
N PRO A 303 5.66 -20.27 4.96
CA PRO A 303 5.69 -19.13 5.86
C PRO A 303 6.98 -18.33 5.63
N LYS A 304 6.88 -17.02 5.71
CA LYS A 304 8.01 -16.11 5.66
C LYS A 304 7.95 -15.12 6.81
N SER A 305 9.09 -14.69 7.32
CA SER A 305 9.15 -13.77 8.45
C SER A 305 8.33 -12.50 8.20
N PRO A 306 7.29 -12.23 8.99
CA PRO A 306 6.50 -11.01 8.87
C PRO A 306 7.10 -9.82 9.62
N THR A 307 8.11 -10.03 10.47
CA THR A 307 8.67 -9.05 11.41
C THR A 307 9.05 -7.72 10.74
N LYS A 308 9.86 -7.78 9.67
CA LYS A 308 10.25 -6.55 8.93
C LYS A 308 9.05 -5.83 8.31
N ALA A 309 8.05 -6.58 7.85
CA ALA A 309 6.81 -6.03 7.30
C ALA A 309 5.97 -5.36 8.39
N LEU A 310 5.74 -6.04 9.51
CA LEU A 310 5.01 -5.53 10.66
C LEU A 310 5.65 -4.25 11.22
N LYS A 311 6.95 -4.26 11.53
CA LYS A 311 7.69 -3.07 12.00
C LYS A 311 7.60 -1.89 11.03
N ARG A 312 7.56 -2.16 9.71
CA ARG A 312 7.35 -1.12 8.71
C ARG A 312 5.92 -0.59 8.72
N TRP A 313 4.90 -1.48 8.80
CA TRP A 313 3.49 -1.05 8.82
C TRP A 313 3.13 -0.29 10.08
N ASP A 314 3.69 -0.66 11.19
CA ASP A 314 3.52 -0.01 12.49
C ASP A 314 3.89 1.50 12.45
N ARG A 315 4.96 1.85 11.75
CA ARG A 315 5.38 3.26 11.61
C ARG A 315 4.33 4.20 11.03
N TRP A 316 3.31 3.70 10.35
CA TRP A 316 2.25 4.53 9.73
C TRP A 316 0.83 4.10 10.06
N SER A 317 0.60 3.18 10.97
CA SER A 317 -0.73 2.67 11.35
C SER A 317 -1.40 3.43 12.48
#